data_47a9d035a79d191226311c6e5ab7eed6
#
_entry.id   47a9d035a79d191226311c6e5ab7eed6
#
_cell.length_a   1.000
_cell.length_b   1.000
_cell.length_c   1.000
_cell.angle_alpha   90.00
_cell.angle_beta   90.00
_cell.angle_gamma   90.00
#
_symmetry.space_group_name_H-M   'P 1'
#
loop_
_entity.id
_entity.type
_entity.pdbx_description
1 polymer ?
#
loop_
_entity_poly.entity_id
_entity_poly.type
_entity_poly.pdbx_seq_one_letter_code
_entity_poly.pdbx_strand_id
1 'polypeptide(L)'
;MINVDSQKAFLKQLKVACGHVIVDQSRMKVYETDGLTAKKALPAYVALPETIEEIQACMRLCHAFDVPVVARGAGTGLSGGAMPHEQGLLLSLAKFNRILEVDVDNRLARVEPGVTNLSISDRVRPLGLYYAPDPSSQIACTIGGNVAENSGGVHCLKYGLTVHNVRHLTLVSPQGELYELGSHGYDSAGFDLLALMHGSEGMLGIVVEVTVALLS
;
A
#
# COMPACT_ATOMS: atom_id res chain seq x y z
N MET A 1 -21.43 -11.22 -13.21
CA MET A 1 -20.91 -10.33 -14.29
C MET A 1 -21.68 -9.03 -14.24
N ILE A 2 -20.98 -7.92 -14.06
CA ILE A 2 -21.58 -6.57 -14.12
C ILE A 2 -22.04 -6.39 -15.59
N ASN A 3 -23.27 -5.94 -15.81
CA ASN A 3 -23.77 -5.72 -17.16
C ASN A 3 -23.08 -4.50 -17.81
N VAL A 4 -23.15 -4.38 -19.15
CA VAL A 4 -22.45 -3.33 -19.92
C VAL A 4 -22.83 -1.92 -19.48
N ASP A 5 -24.07 -1.69 -19.09
CA ASP A 5 -24.54 -0.37 -18.66
C ASP A 5 -24.00 -0.02 -17.26
N SER A 6 -23.92 -1.01 -16.36
CA SER A 6 -23.27 -0.84 -15.05
C SER A 6 -21.79 -0.57 -15.19
N GLN A 7 -21.08 -1.22 -16.13
CA GLN A 7 -19.66 -0.95 -16.38
C GLN A 7 -19.42 0.49 -16.87
N LYS A 8 -20.28 1.00 -17.77
CA LYS A 8 -20.22 2.39 -18.24
C LYS A 8 -20.50 3.38 -17.11
N ALA A 9 -21.51 3.08 -16.27
CA ALA A 9 -21.84 3.91 -15.11
C ALA A 9 -20.69 3.93 -14.10
N PHE A 10 -20.11 2.76 -13.78
CA PHE A 10 -18.95 2.64 -12.91
C PHE A 10 -17.77 3.47 -13.42
N LEU A 11 -17.38 3.28 -14.68
CA LEU A 11 -16.24 4.01 -15.26
C LEU A 11 -16.45 5.54 -15.25
N LYS A 12 -17.68 6.00 -15.52
CA LYS A 12 -18.00 7.43 -15.46
C LYS A 12 -17.78 7.98 -14.04
N GLN A 13 -18.25 7.26 -13.02
CA GLN A 13 -18.09 7.66 -11.63
C GLN A 13 -16.63 7.51 -11.15
N LEU A 14 -15.92 6.47 -11.59
CA LEU A 14 -14.51 6.27 -11.26
C LEU A 14 -13.63 7.45 -11.74
N LYS A 15 -13.91 7.97 -12.94
CA LYS A 15 -13.20 9.16 -13.46
C LYS A 15 -13.51 10.45 -12.71
N VAL A 16 -14.61 10.49 -11.96
CA VAL A 16 -14.93 11.60 -11.05
C VAL A 16 -14.27 11.38 -9.69
N ALA A 17 -14.23 10.13 -9.22
CA ALA A 17 -13.65 9.74 -7.95
C ALA A 17 -12.11 9.85 -7.91
N CYS A 18 -11.44 9.64 -9.07
CA CYS A 18 -9.99 9.69 -9.18
C CYS A 18 -9.58 10.39 -10.49
N GLY A 19 -8.71 11.40 -10.37
CA GLY A 19 -8.24 12.19 -11.50
C GLY A 19 -7.42 11.41 -12.53
N HIS A 20 -6.78 10.30 -12.10
CA HIS A 20 -5.91 9.49 -12.95
C HIS A 20 -6.43 8.05 -13.08
N VAL A 21 -7.20 7.79 -14.13
CA VAL A 21 -7.74 6.46 -14.46
C VAL A 21 -7.25 6.01 -15.83
N ILE A 22 -6.69 4.80 -15.90
CA ILE A 22 -6.23 4.16 -17.12
C ILE A 22 -7.23 3.07 -17.51
N VAL A 23 -7.66 3.09 -18.77
CA VAL A 23 -8.55 2.08 -19.39
C VAL A 23 -7.98 1.54 -20.70
N ASP A 24 -6.87 2.12 -21.16
CA ASP A 24 -6.19 1.66 -22.37
C ASP A 24 -5.38 0.39 -22.06
N GLN A 25 -5.69 -0.68 -22.77
CA GLN A 25 -5.08 -1.99 -22.54
C GLN A 25 -3.56 -1.97 -22.74
N SER A 26 -3.04 -1.19 -23.68
CA SER A 26 -1.60 -1.11 -23.94
C SER A 26 -0.86 -0.50 -22.77
N ARG A 27 -1.46 0.51 -22.12
CA ARG A 27 -0.92 1.16 -20.92
C ARG A 27 -1.09 0.31 -19.66
N MET A 28 -2.08 -0.57 -19.62
CA MET A 28 -2.31 -1.47 -18.48
C MET A 28 -1.37 -2.66 -18.45
N LYS A 29 -0.67 -2.98 -19.55
CA LYS A 29 0.29 -4.09 -19.62
C LYS A 29 1.41 -4.03 -18.57
N VAL A 30 1.80 -2.86 -18.13
CA VAL A 30 2.83 -2.72 -17.08
C VAL A 30 2.36 -3.24 -15.71
N TYR A 31 1.06 -3.48 -15.57
CA TYR A 31 0.44 -3.99 -14.36
C TYR A 31 -0.01 -5.46 -14.48
N GLU A 32 0.20 -6.12 -15.62
CA GLU A 32 -0.34 -7.46 -15.89
C GLU A 32 0.24 -8.58 -15.02
N THR A 33 1.33 -8.31 -14.32
CA THR A 33 2.01 -9.27 -13.43
C THR A 33 2.61 -8.55 -12.24
N ASP A 34 2.99 -9.30 -11.21
CA ASP A 34 3.87 -8.87 -10.12
C ASP A 34 5.24 -9.57 -10.23
N GLY A 35 6.04 -9.56 -9.15
CA GLY A 35 7.35 -10.21 -9.11
C GLY A 35 7.31 -11.73 -9.29
N LEU A 36 6.16 -12.37 -9.08
CA LEU A 36 6.00 -13.81 -9.30
C LEU A 36 6.15 -14.19 -10.78
N THR A 37 5.73 -13.31 -11.69
CA THR A 37 5.80 -13.47 -13.17
C THR A 37 5.15 -14.72 -13.76
N ALA A 38 4.75 -15.69 -12.93
CA ALA A 38 4.20 -16.98 -13.37
C ALA A 38 2.78 -16.87 -13.95
N LYS A 39 2.07 -15.80 -13.62
CA LYS A 39 0.70 -15.55 -14.09
C LYS A 39 0.61 -14.12 -14.63
N LYS A 40 -0.32 -13.93 -15.55
CA LYS A 40 -0.64 -12.62 -16.13
C LYS A 40 -2.15 -12.44 -16.16
N ALA A 41 -2.60 -11.25 -15.79
CA ALA A 41 -3.99 -10.83 -15.93
C ALA A 41 -4.02 -9.32 -16.16
N LEU A 42 -4.88 -8.83 -17.04
CA LEU A 42 -5.10 -7.39 -17.21
C LEU A 42 -6.26 -6.96 -16.31
N PRO A 43 -6.10 -5.88 -15.53
CA PRO A 43 -7.22 -5.34 -14.77
C PRO A 43 -8.26 -4.72 -15.72
N ALA A 44 -9.53 -4.62 -15.28
CA ALA A 44 -10.53 -3.87 -16.03
C ALA A 44 -10.24 -2.35 -15.99
N TYR A 45 -9.70 -1.88 -14.89
CA TYR A 45 -9.39 -0.46 -14.63
C TYR A 45 -8.12 -0.34 -13.79
N VAL A 46 -7.37 0.75 -13.99
CA VAL A 46 -6.29 1.15 -13.10
C VAL A 46 -6.55 2.57 -12.62
N ALA A 47 -6.52 2.80 -11.32
CA ALA A 47 -6.57 4.13 -10.72
C ALA A 47 -5.25 4.45 -10.02
N LEU A 48 -4.78 5.70 -10.16
CA LEU A 48 -3.60 6.23 -9.49
C LEU A 48 -4.01 7.45 -8.65
N PRO A 49 -4.61 7.24 -7.48
CA PRO A 49 -5.04 8.34 -6.62
C PRO A 49 -3.85 9.16 -6.12
N GLU A 50 -4.10 10.44 -5.83
CA GLU A 50 -3.14 11.38 -5.27
C GLU A 50 -3.53 11.85 -3.86
N THR A 51 -4.78 11.58 -3.43
CA THR A 51 -5.26 11.94 -2.10
C THR A 51 -5.99 10.77 -1.43
N ILE A 52 -6.08 10.83 -0.09
CA ILE A 52 -6.81 9.83 0.70
C ILE A 52 -8.29 9.84 0.31
N GLU A 53 -8.86 11.00 0.04
CA GLU A 53 -10.25 11.17 -0.38
C GLU A 53 -10.54 10.46 -1.71
N GLU A 54 -9.59 10.49 -2.66
CA GLU A 54 -9.70 9.74 -3.91
C GLU A 54 -9.69 8.23 -3.66
N ILE A 55 -8.84 7.73 -2.74
CA ILE A 55 -8.83 6.31 -2.35
C ILE A 55 -10.16 5.94 -1.71
N GLN A 56 -10.65 6.73 -0.75
CA GLN A 56 -11.94 6.50 -0.10
C GLN A 56 -13.09 6.48 -1.11
N ALA A 57 -13.10 7.41 -2.06
CA ALA A 57 -14.12 7.48 -3.11
C ALA A 57 -14.06 6.25 -4.04
N CYS A 58 -12.86 5.81 -4.43
CA CYS A 58 -12.66 4.58 -5.21
C CYS A 58 -13.17 3.35 -4.45
N MET A 59 -12.83 3.22 -3.16
CA MET A 59 -13.25 2.08 -2.35
C MET A 59 -14.77 2.04 -2.18
N ARG A 60 -15.41 3.18 -1.83
CA ARG A 60 -16.88 3.27 -1.75
C ARG A 60 -17.55 2.90 -3.07
N LEU A 61 -17.00 3.37 -4.18
CA LEU A 61 -17.54 3.07 -5.51
C LEU A 61 -17.42 1.57 -5.84
N CYS A 62 -16.26 0.98 -5.60
CA CYS A 62 -16.04 -0.44 -5.82
C CYS A 62 -16.97 -1.30 -4.96
N HIS A 63 -17.15 -0.93 -3.68
CA HIS A 63 -18.07 -1.59 -2.78
C HIS A 63 -19.53 -1.50 -3.29
N ALA A 64 -19.97 -0.31 -3.74
CA ALA A 64 -21.33 -0.10 -4.23
C ALA A 64 -21.64 -0.87 -5.54
N PHE A 65 -20.64 -1.11 -6.38
CA PHE A 65 -20.78 -1.81 -7.67
C PHE A 65 -20.29 -3.26 -7.63
N ASP A 66 -19.89 -3.77 -6.47
CA ASP A 66 -19.32 -5.11 -6.30
C ASP A 66 -18.12 -5.36 -7.25
N VAL A 67 -17.23 -4.37 -7.37
CA VAL A 67 -16.02 -4.43 -8.18
C VAL A 67 -14.85 -4.84 -7.28
N PRO A 68 -14.16 -5.96 -7.57
CA PRO A 68 -12.95 -6.35 -6.84
C PRO A 68 -11.86 -5.28 -6.91
N VAL A 69 -11.14 -5.10 -5.81
CA VAL A 69 -10.01 -4.15 -5.73
C VAL A 69 -8.73 -4.91 -5.40
N VAL A 70 -7.66 -4.57 -6.10
CA VAL A 70 -6.31 -5.02 -5.79
C VAL A 70 -5.44 -3.78 -5.56
N ALA A 71 -4.94 -3.61 -4.34
CA ALA A 71 -3.96 -2.57 -4.03
C ALA A 71 -2.58 -2.94 -4.57
N ARG A 72 -1.85 -1.97 -5.10
CA ARG A 72 -0.51 -2.20 -5.65
C ARG A 72 0.46 -1.09 -5.25
N GLY A 73 1.56 -1.49 -4.62
CA GLY A 73 2.78 -0.69 -4.50
C GLY A 73 3.65 -0.84 -5.74
N ALA A 74 4.91 -1.28 -5.57
CA ALA A 74 5.81 -1.52 -6.69
C ALA A 74 5.57 -2.85 -7.42
N GLY A 75 4.80 -3.79 -6.84
CA GLY A 75 4.55 -5.11 -7.43
C GLY A 75 5.75 -6.04 -7.40
N THR A 76 6.65 -5.89 -6.43
CA THR A 76 7.86 -6.71 -6.25
C THR A 76 7.60 -8.02 -5.49
N GLY A 77 6.40 -8.20 -4.95
CA GLY A 77 5.99 -9.42 -4.22
C GLY A 77 6.03 -10.67 -5.09
N LEU A 78 6.27 -11.82 -4.45
CA LEU A 78 6.39 -13.13 -5.09
C LEU A 78 5.20 -14.06 -4.78
N SER A 79 4.19 -13.55 -4.07
CA SER A 79 3.04 -14.33 -3.59
C SER A 79 1.80 -14.19 -4.48
N GLY A 80 1.82 -13.27 -5.44
CA GLY A 80 0.66 -12.98 -6.27
C GLY A 80 -0.31 -11.94 -5.65
N GLY A 81 0.01 -11.36 -4.49
CA GLY A 81 -0.85 -10.40 -3.79
C GLY A 81 -1.11 -9.10 -4.55
N ALA A 82 -0.21 -8.72 -5.47
CA ALA A 82 -0.37 -7.56 -6.35
C ALA A 82 -0.85 -7.91 -7.76
N MET A 83 -1.26 -9.17 -8.00
CA MET A 83 -1.83 -9.60 -9.28
C MET A 83 -3.20 -8.96 -9.51
N PRO A 84 -3.44 -8.33 -10.67
CA PRO A 84 -4.73 -7.73 -10.96
C PRO A 84 -5.83 -8.79 -11.11
N HIS A 85 -7.06 -8.35 -10.82
CA HIS A 85 -8.27 -9.12 -11.13
C HIS A 85 -8.85 -8.62 -12.46
N GLU A 86 -9.19 -9.54 -13.40
CA GLU A 86 -9.64 -9.20 -14.76
C GLU A 86 -10.92 -8.35 -14.81
N GLN A 87 -11.76 -8.43 -13.79
CA GLN A 87 -13.00 -7.63 -13.67
C GLN A 87 -12.88 -6.54 -12.60
N GLY A 88 -11.66 -6.30 -12.09
CA GLY A 88 -11.41 -5.46 -10.93
C GLY A 88 -10.73 -4.13 -11.25
N LEU A 89 -10.66 -3.31 -10.22
CA LEU A 89 -9.85 -2.11 -10.15
C LEU A 89 -8.48 -2.45 -9.55
N LEU A 90 -7.40 -2.15 -10.27
CA LEU A 90 -6.07 -2.08 -9.66
C LEU A 90 -5.85 -0.66 -9.15
N LEU A 91 -5.66 -0.54 -7.84
CA LEU A 91 -5.43 0.73 -7.15
C LEU A 91 -3.92 0.88 -6.89
N SER A 92 -3.25 1.66 -7.74
CA SER A 92 -1.81 1.89 -7.64
C SER A 92 -1.50 3.05 -6.70
N LEU A 93 -0.72 2.79 -5.65
CA LEU A 93 -0.31 3.79 -4.66
C LEU A 93 1.02 4.48 -5.02
N ALA A 94 1.49 4.36 -6.25
CA ALA A 94 2.77 4.90 -6.68
C ALA A 94 2.90 6.42 -6.54
N LYS A 95 1.78 7.16 -6.50
CA LYS A 95 1.77 8.61 -6.30
C LYS A 95 1.80 9.02 -4.82
N PHE A 96 1.56 8.10 -3.90
CA PHE A 96 1.71 8.29 -2.47
C PHE A 96 3.15 8.00 -2.04
N ASN A 97 4.10 8.90 -2.33
CA ASN A 97 5.53 8.64 -2.16
C ASN A 97 6.28 9.72 -1.36
N ARG A 98 5.57 10.47 -0.51
CA ARG A 98 6.16 11.51 0.32
C ARG A 98 6.58 10.97 1.69
N ILE A 99 7.73 11.43 2.18
CA ILE A 99 8.09 11.35 3.60
C ILE A 99 7.49 12.56 4.27
N LEU A 100 6.46 12.34 5.10
CA LEU A 100 5.63 13.39 5.66
C LEU A 100 6.32 14.08 6.84
N GLU A 101 6.99 13.28 7.68
CA GLU A 101 7.61 13.76 8.91
C GLU A 101 8.78 12.86 9.32
N VAL A 102 9.80 13.45 9.94
CA VAL A 102 10.88 12.73 10.63
C VAL A 102 11.02 13.34 12.02
N ASP A 103 10.66 12.56 13.03
CA ASP A 103 10.82 12.89 14.45
C ASP A 103 12.10 12.22 14.95
N VAL A 104 13.17 13.00 15.04
CA VAL A 104 14.50 12.53 15.44
C VAL A 104 14.52 12.16 16.92
N ASP A 105 13.83 12.92 17.76
CA ASP A 105 13.84 12.75 19.22
C ASP A 105 13.15 11.42 19.62
N ASN A 106 12.02 11.12 18.98
CA ASN A 106 11.28 9.87 19.18
C ASN A 106 11.73 8.74 18.25
N ARG A 107 12.63 9.03 17.29
CA ARG A 107 13.14 8.08 16.27
C ARG A 107 12.01 7.46 15.46
N LEU A 108 11.15 8.31 14.92
CA LEU A 108 10.03 7.92 14.09
C LEU A 108 10.11 8.60 12.72
N ALA A 109 9.57 7.96 11.70
CA ALA A 109 9.27 8.61 10.43
C ALA A 109 7.86 8.25 9.99
N ARG A 110 7.05 9.25 9.63
CA ARG A 110 5.72 9.10 9.06
C ARG A 110 5.83 9.30 7.55
N VAL A 111 5.39 8.28 6.81
CA VAL A 111 5.60 8.20 5.37
C VAL A 111 4.34 7.68 4.66
N GLU A 112 4.19 8.05 3.40
CA GLU A 112 3.17 7.49 2.52
C GLU A 112 3.55 6.07 2.04
N PRO A 113 2.58 5.20 1.72
CA PRO A 113 2.81 3.79 1.42
C PRO A 113 3.63 3.52 0.16
N GLY A 114 3.71 4.46 -0.78
CA GLY A 114 4.51 4.36 -2.00
C GLY A 114 5.97 4.76 -1.83
N VAL A 115 6.39 5.23 -0.65
CA VAL A 115 7.81 5.49 -0.36
C VAL A 115 8.58 4.16 -0.41
N THR A 116 9.73 4.14 -1.11
CA THR A 116 10.55 2.93 -1.15
C THR A 116 11.24 2.69 0.19
N ASN A 117 11.44 1.43 0.53
CA ASN A 117 12.11 1.04 1.77
C ASN A 117 13.46 1.77 1.94
N LEU A 118 14.31 1.74 0.91
CA LEU A 118 15.64 2.36 0.97
C LEU A 118 15.55 3.89 1.11
N SER A 119 14.57 4.56 0.50
CA SER A 119 14.41 6.02 0.59
C SER A 119 14.17 6.50 2.02
N ILE A 120 13.56 5.69 2.88
CA ILE A 120 13.41 6.03 4.30
C ILE A 120 14.79 6.13 4.95
N SER A 121 15.65 5.10 4.80
CA SER A 121 17.01 5.10 5.34
C SER A 121 17.88 6.21 4.74
N ASP A 122 17.78 6.45 3.43
CA ASP A 122 18.54 7.51 2.77
C ASP A 122 18.17 8.90 3.31
N ARG A 123 16.87 9.13 3.58
CA ARG A 123 16.36 10.38 4.13
C ARG A 123 16.90 10.66 5.54
N VAL A 124 17.00 9.62 6.38
CA VAL A 124 17.37 9.78 7.80
C VAL A 124 18.85 9.52 8.09
N ARG A 125 19.60 8.98 7.14
CA ARG A 125 21.05 8.71 7.26
C ARG A 125 21.89 9.94 7.70
N PRO A 126 21.65 11.16 7.16
CA PRO A 126 22.37 12.35 7.63
C PRO A 126 22.10 12.70 9.10
N LEU A 127 21.04 12.15 9.68
CA LEU A 127 20.66 12.32 11.09
C LEU A 127 21.22 11.22 12.00
N GLY A 128 22.05 10.30 11.44
CA GLY A 128 22.59 9.15 12.18
C GLY A 128 21.57 8.03 12.42
N LEU A 129 20.47 8.00 11.65
CA LEU A 129 19.38 7.05 11.80
C LEU A 129 19.22 6.18 10.55
N TYR A 130 18.52 5.02 10.71
CA TYR A 130 18.15 4.14 9.60
C TYR A 130 16.87 3.35 9.91
N TYR A 131 16.22 2.86 8.86
CA TYR A 131 15.11 1.91 8.96
C TYR A 131 15.66 0.48 8.83
N ALA A 132 15.42 -0.36 9.82
CA ALA A 132 16.12 -1.65 9.95
C ALA A 132 15.70 -2.75 8.98
N PRO A 133 14.41 -2.97 8.66
CA PRO A 133 14.03 -3.99 7.69
C PRO A 133 14.60 -3.71 6.31
N ASP A 134 15.32 -4.68 5.75
CA ASP A 134 16.09 -4.53 4.51
C ASP A 134 15.81 -5.67 3.50
N PRO A 135 14.59 -5.78 2.98
CA PRO A 135 14.26 -6.79 1.98
C PRO A 135 15.17 -6.66 0.76
N SER A 136 15.47 -7.78 0.09
CA SER A 136 16.34 -7.80 -1.10
C SER A 136 15.89 -6.83 -2.19
N SER A 137 14.61 -6.52 -2.24
CA SER A 137 13.98 -5.55 -3.16
C SER A 137 13.93 -4.13 -2.62
N GLN A 138 14.64 -3.77 -1.54
CA GLN A 138 14.52 -2.48 -0.85
C GLN A 138 14.67 -1.23 -1.73
N ILE A 139 15.37 -1.34 -2.85
CA ILE A 139 15.50 -0.24 -3.83
C ILE A 139 14.16 0.08 -4.50
N ALA A 140 13.31 -0.93 -4.69
CA ALA A 140 12.07 -0.85 -5.46
C ALA A 140 10.81 -1.06 -4.63
N CYS A 141 10.83 -1.98 -3.65
CA CYS A 141 9.65 -2.27 -2.83
C CYS A 141 9.23 -1.05 -2.01
N THR A 142 7.93 -0.89 -1.84
CA THR A 142 7.34 0.24 -1.11
C THR A 142 6.96 -0.16 0.31
N ILE A 143 6.92 0.81 1.23
CA ILE A 143 6.63 0.52 2.64
C ILE A 143 5.21 -0.04 2.84
N GLY A 144 4.23 0.41 2.07
CA GLY A 144 2.88 -0.16 2.10
C GLY A 144 2.85 -1.62 1.62
N GLY A 145 3.66 -1.96 0.61
CA GLY A 145 3.87 -3.35 0.19
C GLY A 145 4.58 -4.18 1.26
N ASN A 146 5.57 -3.60 1.95
CA ASN A 146 6.26 -4.28 3.05
C ASN A 146 5.31 -4.58 4.22
N VAL A 147 4.38 -3.68 4.54
CA VAL A 147 3.31 -3.94 5.52
C VAL A 147 2.41 -5.07 5.02
N ALA A 148 1.93 -5.00 3.79
CA ALA A 148 1.02 -6.00 3.22
C ALA A 148 1.61 -7.42 3.22
N GLU A 149 2.91 -7.57 2.95
CA GLU A 149 3.61 -8.85 2.92
C GLU A 149 4.30 -9.22 4.25
N ASN A 150 4.34 -8.32 5.23
CA ASN A 150 5.17 -8.42 6.43
C ASN A 150 6.63 -8.73 6.08
N SER A 151 7.20 -7.96 5.18
CA SER A 151 8.52 -8.22 4.59
C SER A 151 9.63 -8.25 5.64
N GLY A 152 10.59 -9.14 5.43
CA GLY A 152 11.84 -9.21 6.17
C GLY A 152 13.05 -9.05 5.27
N GLY A 153 14.23 -9.14 5.84
CA GLY A 153 15.51 -9.03 5.15
C GLY A 153 16.63 -9.76 5.85
N VAL A 154 17.86 -9.49 5.48
CA VAL A 154 19.06 -10.14 6.02
C VAL A 154 19.18 -9.94 7.54
N HIS A 155 18.78 -8.77 8.02
CA HIS A 155 18.93 -8.39 9.42
C HIS A 155 17.71 -8.70 10.30
N CYS A 156 16.69 -9.39 9.77
CA CYS A 156 15.45 -9.65 10.52
C CYS A 156 15.62 -10.53 11.75
N LEU A 157 16.67 -11.38 11.80
CA LEU A 157 16.99 -12.16 13.00
C LEU A 157 17.26 -11.26 14.21
N LYS A 158 17.91 -10.10 13.98
CA LYS A 158 18.23 -9.14 15.05
C LYS A 158 17.15 -8.11 15.27
N TYR A 159 16.59 -7.56 14.18
CA TYR A 159 15.72 -6.38 14.25
C TYR A 159 14.25 -6.69 13.98
N GLY A 160 13.93 -7.93 13.65
CA GLY A 160 12.57 -8.36 13.34
C GLY A 160 12.14 -8.02 11.91
N LEU A 161 10.90 -8.36 11.62
CA LEU A 161 10.20 -8.09 10.37
C LEU A 161 9.58 -6.68 10.37
N THR A 162 8.87 -6.34 9.32
CA THR A 162 8.15 -5.06 9.20
C THR A 162 7.23 -4.81 10.38
N VAL A 163 6.48 -5.82 10.85
CA VAL A 163 5.55 -5.71 12.00
C VAL A 163 6.22 -5.22 13.28
N HIS A 164 7.48 -5.56 13.53
CA HIS A 164 8.20 -5.12 14.72
C HIS A 164 8.72 -3.67 14.61
N ASN A 165 8.76 -3.12 13.41
CA ASN A 165 9.35 -1.83 13.09
C ASN A 165 8.34 -0.78 12.62
N VAL A 166 7.04 -1.09 12.67
CA VAL A 166 5.94 -0.16 12.43
C VAL A 166 5.26 0.15 13.76
N ARG A 167 4.92 1.42 13.98
CA ARG A 167 4.26 1.91 15.20
C ARG A 167 2.80 2.28 14.97
N HIS A 168 2.49 2.81 13.80
CA HIS A 168 1.15 3.28 13.50
C HIS A 168 0.85 3.12 12.00
N LEU A 169 -0.41 2.82 11.69
CA LEU A 169 -0.95 2.77 10.33
C LEU A 169 -2.22 3.61 10.25
N THR A 170 -2.33 4.37 9.17
CA THR A 170 -3.61 4.89 8.70
C THR A 170 -4.02 4.08 7.49
N LEU A 171 -5.27 3.61 7.45
CA LEU A 171 -5.78 2.77 6.38
C LEU A 171 -7.21 3.11 5.99
N VAL A 172 -7.57 2.80 4.76
CA VAL A 172 -8.94 2.92 4.23
C VAL A 172 -9.55 1.52 4.14
N SER A 173 -10.72 1.34 4.77
CA SER A 173 -11.45 0.07 4.76
C SER A 173 -12.03 -0.27 3.38
N PRO A 174 -12.50 -1.50 3.17
CA PRO A 174 -13.27 -1.85 1.97
C PRO A 174 -14.51 -0.98 1.75
N GLN A 175 -15.10 -0.40 2.81
CA GLN A 175 -16.25 0.52 2.75
C GLN A 175 -15.83 1.98 2.52
N GLY A 176 -14.52 2.28 2.45
CA GLY A 176 -13.99 3.63 2.23
C GLY A 176 -13.97 4.48 3.51
N GLU A 177 -13.97 3.86 4.68
CA GLU A 177 -13.79 4.54 5.97
C GLU A 177 -12.32 4.60 6.34
N LEU A 178 -11.92 5.66 7.05
CA LEU A 178 -10.56 5.84 7.52
C LEU A 178 -10.41 5.27 8.94
N TYR A 179 -9.35 4.51 9.17
CA TYR A 179 -9.00 3.95 10.47
C TYR A 179 -7.55 4.23 10.81
N GLU A 180 -7.29 4.39 12.09
CA GLU A 180 -5.94 4.51 12.65
C GLU A 180 -5.69 3.34 13.59
N LEU A 181 -4.54 2.68 13.45
CA LEU A 181 -4.14 1.53 14.25
C LEU A 181 -2.75 1.73 14.81
N GLY A 182 -2.55 1.29 16.05
CA GLY A 182 -1.28 1.47 16.74
C GLY A 182 -1.21 2.78 17.53
N SER A 183 -0.03 3.18 17.91
CA SER A 183 0.26 4.42 18.63
C SER A 183 1.67 4.90 18.30
N HIS A 184 2.02 6.13 18.70
CA HIS A 184 3.40 6.61 18.62
C HIS A 184 4.30 5.98 19.70
N GLY A 185 3.72 5.30 20.69
CA GLY A 185 4.43 4.56 21.74
C GLY A 185 4.76 3.12 21.33
N TYR A 186 5.26 2.38 22.32
CA TYR A 186 5.62 0.96 22.13
C TYR A 186 4.42 0.03 22.26
N ASP A 187 3.31 0.50 22.81
CA ASP A 187 2.13 -0.29 23.08
C ASP A 187 0.86 0.49 22.78
N SER A 188 -0.21 -0.21 22.45
CA SER A 188 -1.55 0.36 22.22
C SER A 188 -2.58 -0.44 22.99
N ALA A 189 -3.65 0.22 23.45
CA ALA A 189 -4.72 -0.44 24.19
C ALA A 189 -5.54 -1.38 23.29
N GLY A 190 -5.97 -2.52 23.84
CA GLY A 190 -6.87 -3.46 23.18
C GLY A 190 -6.15 -4.59 22.42
N PHE A 191 -6.82 -5.12 21.38
CA PHE A 191 -6.23 -6.13 20.52
C PHE A 191 -5.15 -5.53 19.62
N ASP A 192 -4.12 -6.31 19.32
CA ASP A 192 -3.06 -5.91 18.40
C ASP A 192 -3.53 -5.98 16.92
N LEU A 193 -4.40 -5.04 16.57
CA LEU A 193 -4.90 -4.89 15.19
C LEU A 193 -3.80 -4.40 14.24
N LEU A 194 -2.78 -3.74 14.78
CA LEU A 194 -1.62 -3.32 14.00
C LEU A 194 -0.89 -4.54 13.44
N ALA A 195 -0.62 -5.56 14.28
CA ALA A 195 0.00 -6.80 13.84
C ALA A 195 -0.89 -7.57 12.85
N LEU A 196 -2.22 -7.55 13.03
CA LEU A 196 -3.17 -8.20 12.11
C LEU A 196 -3.09 -7.67 10.68
N MET A 197 -2.76 -6.38 10.51
CA MET A 197 -2.64 -5.76 9.18
C MET A 197 -1.37 -6.20 8.44
N HIS A 198 -0.33 -6.60 9.15
CA HIS A 198 0.91 -7.05 8.54
C HIS A 198 0.78 -8.46 7.98
N GLY A 199 1.11 -8.63 6.70
CA GLY A 199 0.92 -9.89 5.98
C GLY A 199 -0.53 -10.14 5.53
N SER A 200 -1.40 -9.11 5.59
CA SER A 200 -2.79 -9.21 5.12
C SER A 200 -2.95 -9.11 3.59
N GLU A 201 -1.87 -8.86 2.86
CA GLU A 201 -1.83 -8.73 1.39
C GLU A 201 -2.84 -7.70 0.83
N GLY A 202 -3.18 -6.67 1.64
CA GLY A 202 -4.15 -5.64 1.26
C GLY A 202 -5.62 -6.08 1.35
N MET A 203 -5.91 -7.29 1.84
CA MET A 203 -7.29 -7.81 1.92
C MET A 203 -8.12 -7.19 3.04
N LEU A 204 -7.48 -6.63 4.07
CA LEU A 204 -8.17 -6.01 5.21
C LEU A 204 -8.35 -4.50 5.07
N GLY A 205 -7.65 -3.87 4.12
CA GLY A 205 -7.74 -2.43 3.88
C GLY A 205 -6.54 -1.92 3.08
N ILE A 206 -6.64 -0.68 2.64
CA ILE A 206 -5.60 0.02 1.87
C ILE A 206 -4.80 0.89 2.83
N VAL A 207 -3.53 0.59 3.03
CA VAL A 207 -2.62 1.41 3.83
C VAL A 207 -2.34 2.72 3.11
N VAL A 208 -2.53 3.86 3.80
CA VAL A 208 -2.35 5.21 3.24
C VAL A 208 -1.27 6.03 3.97
N GLU A 209 -0.97 5.72 5.22
CA GLU A 209 0.20 6.24 5.94
C GLU A 209 0.81 5.16 6.83
N VAL A 210 2.12 5.22 7.02
CA VAL A 210 2.90 4.32 7.87
C VAL A 210 3.83 5.13 8.75
N THR A 211 3.80 4.91 10.07
CA THR A 211 4.80 5.42 10.99
C THR A 211 5.76 4.29 11.35
N VAL A 212 7.01 4.46 10.97
CA VAL A 212 8.08 3.46 11.21
C VAL A 212 8.99 3.90 12.34
N ALA A 213 9.51 2.92 13.08
CA ALA A 213 10.57 3.13 14.05
C ALA A 213 11.93 3.16 13.36
N LEU A 214 12.79 4.08 13.80
CA LEU A 214 14.15 4.26 13.30
C LEU A 214 15.16 3.81 14.38
N LEU A 215 16.30 3.31 13.92
CA LEU A 215 17.43 2.93 14.76
C LEU A 215 18.62 3.87 14.54
N SER A 216 19.49 3.98 15.56
CA SER A 216 20.78 4.70 15.52
C SER A 216 21.96 3.75 15.44
#